data_369f279f8c18d17da21976d5395de493
#
_entry.id   369f279f8c18d17da21976d5395de493
#
_cell.length_a   1.000
_cell.length_b   1.000
_cell.length_c   1.000
_cell.angle_alpha   90.00
_cell.angle_beta   90.00
_cell.angle_gamma   90.00
#
_symmetry.space_group_name_H-M   'P 1'
#
loop_
_entity.id
_entity.type
_entity.pdbx_description
1 polymer ?
#
loop_
_entity_poly.entity_id
_entity_poly.type
_entity_poly.pdbx_seq_one_letter_code
_entity_poly.pdbx_strand_id
1 'polypeptide(L)'
;TAENRRESVAEHTYRLCVFAWLVKEEFPDCDMDKVMRMSLFHDLGEAVTGDIPAFVKTDSDREVEESAISNVTVMLPERERKELDALFDELEKAETMEAKIVHALDKMEALIQHNEADIATWLPLEYDLQMTYGEKECKADPYLAKLREVIRQISADKIASEGEERGQSYYIRKGVENMHLEEVAALLHRTDWAKDRTEELIRKSMENACPYGLFLSDCISEGGKDRQIGFARVLTDGVTTFYLMDLVIEEAYRGQ
;
A
#
# COMPACT_ATOMS: atom_id res chain seq x y z
N THR A 1 12.94 -6.39 1.27
CA THR A 1 14.10 -7.21 1.69
C THR A 1 15.38 -6.38 1.64
N ALA A 2 16.34 -6.64 2.51
CA ALA A 2 17.55 -5.86 2.78
C ALA A 2 18.51 -5.59 1.58
N GLU A 3 18.21 -6.07 0.38
CA GLU A 3 19.08 -5.95 -0.80
C GLU A 3 18.34 -5.47 -2.07
N ASN A 4 17.26 -4.71 -1.95
CA ASN A 4 16.41 -4.28 -3.10
C ASN A 4 15.81 -5.45 -3.92
N ARG A 5 15.78 -6.65 -3.38
CA ARG A 5 15.14 -7.79 -4.00
C ARG A 5 13.66 -7.83 -3.58
N ARG A 6 12.76 -7.91 -4.54
CA ARG A 6 11.35 -8.18 -4.24
C ARG A 6 11.20 -9.51 -3.51
N GLU A 7 10.34 -9.54 -2.50
CA GLU A 7 9.91 -10.78 -1.89
C GLU A 7 9.14 -11.64 -2.88
N SER A 8 9.29 -12.94 -2.79
CA SER A 8 8.46 -13.87 -3.53
C SER A 8 7.23 -14.25 -2.70
N VAL A 9 6.12 -14.56 -3.36
CA VAL A 9 4.91 -15.13 -2.71
C VAL A 9 5.26 -16.34 -1.82
N ALA A 10 6.21 -17.16 -2.24
CA ALA A 10 6.65 -18.31 -1.45
C ALA A 10 7.34 -17.93 -0.13
N GLU A 11 8.12 -16.84 -0.11
CA GLU A 11 8.78 -16.35 1.11
C GLU A 11 7.75 -15.77 2.08
N HIS A 12 6.85 -14.92 1.60
CA HIS A 12 5.74 -14.39 2.37
C HIS A 12 4.88 -15.51 2.95
N THR A 13 4.43 -16.44 2.12
CA THR A 13 3.63 -17.60 2.51
C THR A 13 4.33 -18.45 3.57
N TYR A 14 5.63 -18.71 3.42
CA TYR A 14 6.40 -19.45 4.43
C TYR A 14 6.42 -18.72 5.77
N ARG A 15 6.71 -17.42 5.77
CA ARG A 15 6.73 -16.59 6.98
C ARG A 15 5.36 -16.55 7.65
N LEU A 16 4.29 -16.40 6.86
CA LEU A 16 2.92 -16.41 7.35
C LEU A 16 2.55 -17.76 8.01
N CYS A 17 2.92 -18.90 7.41
CA CYS A 17 2.70 -20.21 8.00
C CYS A 17 3.46 -20.39 9.33
N VAL A 18 4.70 -19.91 9.40
CA VAL A 18 5.48 -19.91 10.65
C VAL A 18 4.82 -19.02 11.69
N PHE A 19 4.33 -17.86 11.30
CA PHE A 19 3.63 -16.94 12.19
C PHE A 19 2.34 -17.57 12.75
N ALA A 20 1.52 -18.18 11.90
CA ALA A 20 0.34 -18.93 12.32
C ALA A 20 0.67 -20.05 13.31
N TRP A 21 1.76 -20.79 13.07
CA TRP A 21 2.22 -21.82 13.98
C TRP A 21 2.67 -21.26 15.35
N LEU A 22 3.33 -20.11 15.37
CA LEU A 22 3.81 -19.46 16.60
C LEU A 22 2.66 -18.99 17.50
N VAL A 23 1.54 -18.55 16.92
CA VAL A 23 0.40 -18.04 17.68
C VAL A 23 -0.68 -19.08 17.98
N LYS A 24 -0.51 -20.33 17.54
CA LYS A 24 -1.55 -21.37 17.60
C LYS A 24 -2.12 -21.65 18.99
N GLU A 25 -1.29 -21.53 20.04
CA GLU A 25 -1.73 -21.79 21.42
C GLU A 25 -2.66 -20.70 21.97
N GLU A 26 -2.71 -19.54 21.31
CA GLU A 26 -3.62 -18.45 21.66
C GLU A 26 -5.06 -18.65 21.14
N PHE A 27 -5.23 -19.64 20.23
CA PHE A 27 -6.51 -19.96 19.58
C PHE A 27 -6.91 -21.42 19.77
N PRO A 28 -7.08 -21.90 21.02
CA PRO A 28 -7.32 -23.32 21.33
C PRO A 28 -8.64 -23.87 20.75
N ASP A 29 -9.61 -22.99 20.46
CA ASP A 29 -10.92 -23.35 19.92
C ASP A 29 -10.98 -23.30 18.38
N CYS A 30 -9.88 -22.93 17.71
CA CYS A 30 -9.79 -22.82 16.26
C CYS A 30 -9.04 -24.01 15.63
N ASP A 31 -9.43 -24.37 14.42
CA ASP A 31 -8.67 -25.32 13.59
C ASP A 31 -7.41 -24.66 13.01
N MET A 32 -6.33 -24.68 13.81
CA MET A 32 -5.07 -24.06 13.40
C MET A 32 -4.38 -24.80 12.25
N ASP A 33 -4.67 -26.09 12.02
CA ASP A 33 -4.21 -26.79 10.82
C ASP A 33 -4.92 -26.25 9.57
N LYS A 34 -6.19 -25.87 9.68
CA LYS A 34 -6.92 -25.16 8.62
C LYS A 34 -6.35 -23.75 8.39
N VAL A 35 -6.04 -23.00 9.47
CA VAL A 35 -5.37 -21.69 9.36
C VAL A 35 -4.06 -21.79 8.61
N MET A 36 -3.21 -22.79 8.92
CA MET A 36 -1.95 -23.00 8.20
C MET A 36 -2.17 -23.36 6.72
N ARG A 37 -3.18 -24.19 6.41
CA ARG A 37 -3.52 -24.49 5.01
C ARG A 37 -4.03 -23.26 4.25
N MET A 38 -4.89 -22.46 4.88
CA MET A 38 -5.33 -21.17 4.32
C MET A 38 -4.15 -20.26 4.08
N SER A 39 -3.26 -20.08 5.05
CA SER A 39 -2.04 -19.28 4.92
C SER A 39 -1.13 -19.76 3.79
N LEU A 40 -1.06 -21.08 3.58
CA LEU A 40 -0.24 -21.67 2.50
C LEU A 40 -0.76 -21.31 1.10
N PHE A 41 -2.06 -21.19 0.94
CA PHE A 41 -2.68 -21.04 -0.38
C PHE A 41 -3.30 -19.66 -0.66
N HIS A 42 -3.39 -18.77 0.35
CA HIS A 42 -4.14 -17.50 0.22
C HIS A 42 -3.72 -16.66 -1.00
N ASP A 43 -2.43 -16.61 -1.31
CA ASP A 43 -1.86 -15.83 -2.42
C ASP A 43 -1.49 -16.71 -3.64
N LEU A 44 -2.12 -17.89 -3.79
CA LEU A 44 -1.80 -18.76 -4.93
C LEU A 44 -2.04 -18.09 -6.28
N GLY A 45 -3.02 -17.19 -6.39
CA GLY A 45 -3.27 -16.39 -7.58
C GLY A 45 -2.10 -15.48 -7.92
N GLU A 46 -1.53 -14.84 -6.92
CA GLU A 46 -0.40 -13.92 -7.07
C GLU A 46 0.91 -14.64 -7.49
N ALA A 47 1.02 -15.92 -7.22
CA ALA A 47 2.13 -16.72 -7.74
C ALA A 47 2.17 -16.78 -9.28
N VAL A 48 1.03 -16.52 -9.94
CA VAL A 48 0.91 -16.47 -11.41
C VAL A 48 0.94 -15.04 -11.93
N THR A 49 0.28 -14.10 -11.25
CA THR A 49 0.14 -12.70 -11.68
C THR A 49 1.27 -11.80 -11.17
N GLY A 50 1.98 -12.22 -10.14
CA GLY A 50 2.90 -11.40 -9.36
C GLY A 50 2.16 -10.61 -8.28
N ASP A 51 2.83 -10.38 -7.16
CA ASP A 51 2.32 -9.55 -6.08
C ASP A 51 2.18 -8.09 -6.53
N ILE A 52 0.94 -7.58 -6.50
CA ILE A 52 0.59 -6.18 -6.78
C ILE A 52 0.24 -5.53 -5.44
N PRO A 53 0.96 -4.46 -5.03
CA PRO A 53 0.66 -3.77 -3.77
C PRO A 53 -0.82 -3.41 -3.63
N ALA A 54 -1.43 -3.70 -2.49
CA ALA A 54 -2.87 -3.56 -2.24
C ALA A 54 -3.44 -2.16 -2.57
N PHE A 55 -2.60 -1.11 -2.45
CA PHE A 55 -2.99 0.28 -2.72
C PHE A 55 -2.96 0.68 -4.21
N VAL A 56 -2.45 -0.18 -5.11
CA VAL A 56 -2.48 0.03 -6.58
C VAL A 56 -3.30 -1.05 -7.30
N LYS A 57 -3.74 -2.09 -6.58
CA LYS A 57 -4.52 -3.22 -7.11
C LYS A 57 -5.90 -2.76 -7.58
N THR A 58 -6.26 -3.11 -8.81
CA THR A 58 -7.54 -2.77 -9.44
C THR A 58 -8.50 -3.96 -9.45
N ASP A 59 -9.79 -3.71 -9.77
CA ASP A 59 -10.77 -4.81 -9.91
C ASP A 59 -10.39 -5.75 -11.06
N SER A 60 -9.77 -5.24 -12.13
CA SER A 60 -9.25 -6.07 -13.24
C SER A 60 -8.13 -7.00 -12.78
N ASP A 61 -7.27 -6.56 -11.86
CA ASP A 61 -6.20 -7.41 -11.32
C ASP A 61 -6.78 -8.56 -10.49
N ARG A 62 -7.85 -8.30 -9.73
CA ARG A 62 -8.56 -9.34 -8.97
C ARG A 62 -9.19 -10.40 -9.88
N GLU A 63 -9.85 -9.99 -10.98
CA GLU A 63 -10.41 -10.92 -11.97
C GLU A 63 -9.33 -11.81 -12.60
N VAL A 64 -8.13 -11.26 -12.85
CA VAL A 64 -6.99 -12.02 -13.38
C VAL A 64 -6.47 -13.02 -12.34
N GLU A 65 -6.38 -12.64 -11.07
CA GLU A 65 -5.99 -13.54 -9.97
C GLU A 65 -6.99 -14.68 -9.77
N GLU A 66 -8.30 -14.40 -9.73
CA GLU A 66 -9.35 -15.41 -9.65
C GLU A 66 -9.28 -16.39 -10.83
N SER A 67 -9.03 -15.87 -12.03
CA SER A 67 -8.82 -16.70 -13.23
C SER A 67 -7.56 -17.56 -13.09
N ALA A 68 -6.48 -17.03 -12.53
CA ALA A 68 -5.24 -17.75 -12.29
C ALA A 68 -5.45 -18.88 -11.27
N ILE A 69 -6.15 -18.63 -10.17
CA ILE A 69 -6.55 -19.66 -9.18
C ILE A 69 -7.37 -20.75 -9.86
N SER A 70 -8.40 -20.38 -10.63
CA SER A 70 -9.26 -21.33 -11.34
C SER A 70 -8.47 -22.21 -12.32
N ASN A 71 -7.51 -21.63 -13.04
CA ASN A 71 -6.65 -22.37 -13.99
C ASN A 71 -5.72 -23.37 -13.28
N VAL A 72 -5.26 -23.04 -12.07
CA VAL A 72 -4.43 -23.95 -11.28
C VAL A 72 -5.28 -25.05 -10.65
N THR A 73 -6.43 -24.70 -10.07
CA THR A 73 -7.28 -25.67 -9.36
C THR A 73 -7.93 -26.68 -10.30
N VAL A 74 -8.23 -26.30 -11.55
CA VAL A 74 -8.80 -27.24 -12.54
C VAL A 74 -7.87 -28.41 -12.89
N MET A 75 -6.57 -28.25 -12.71
CA MET A 75 -5.57 -29.31 -12.94
C MET A 75 -5.48 -30.33 -11.80
N LEU A 76 -6.09 -30.04 -10.66
CA LEU A 76 -6.07 -30.90 -9.49
C LEU A 76 -7.10 -32.03 -9.63
N PRO A 77 -6.87 -33.20 -8.99
CA PRO A 77 -7.90 -34.19 -8.81
C PRO A 77 -9.13 -33.60 -8.09
N GLU A 78 -10.30 -34.15 -8.35
CA GLU A 78 -11.59 -33.56 -7.90
C GLU A 78 -11.67 -33.33 -6.37
N ARG A 79 -11.07 -34.22 -5.59
CA ARG A 79 -11.09 -34.13 -4.14
C ARG A 79 -10.28 -32.92 -3.66
N GLU A 80 -9.05 -32.80 -4.12
CA GLU A 80 -8.10 -31.72 -3.76
C GLU A 80 -8.61 -30.36 -4.26
N ARG A 81 -9.21 -30.34 -5.47
CA ARG A 81 -9.84 -29.14 -5.99
C ARG A 81 -10.97 -28.65 -5.09
N LYS A 82 -11.90 -29.54 -4.70
CA LYS A 82 -13.03 -29.16 -3.82
C LYS A 82 -12.55 -28.68 -2.45
N GLU A 83 -11.50 -29.28 -1.92
CA GLU A 83 -10.92 -28.85 -0.65
C GLU A 83 -10.34 -27.44 -0.78
N LEU A 84 -9.59 -27.17 -1.84
CA LEU A 84 -8.97 -25.87 -2.06
C LEU A 84 -10.00 -24.78 -2.37
N ASP A 85 -11.00 -25.08 -3.22
CA ASP A 85 -12.11 -24.16 -3.51
C ASP A 85 -12.87 -23.78 -2.22
N ALA A 86 -13.08 -24.73 -1.30
CA ALA A 86 -13.71 -24.46 -0.01
C ALA A 86 -12.88 -23.57 0.90
N LEU A 87 -11.53 -23.71 0.88
CA LEU A 87 -10.63 -22.83 1.63
C LEU A 87 -10.67 -21.39 1.09
N PHE A 88 -10.64 -21.20 -0.24
CA PHE A 88 -10.75 -19.88 -0.85
C PHE A 88 -12.10 -19.22 -0.57
N ASP A 89 -13.20 -19.96 -0.71
CA ASP A 89 -14.55 -19.46 -0.41
C ASP A 89 -14.70 -19.02 1.06
N GLU A 90 -14.08 -19.75 2.00
CA GLU A 90 -14.08 -19.38 3.41
C GLU A 90 -13.19 -18.16 3.69
N LEU A 91 -12.02 -18.05 3.03
CA LEU A 91 -11.15 -16.87 3.12
C LEU A 91 -11.85 -15.63 2.58
N GLU A 92 -12.44 -15.70 1.40
CA GLU A 92 -13.13 -14.57 0.78
C GLU A 92 -14.29 -14.05 1.64
N LYS A 93 -15.10 -14.95 2.21
CA LYS A 93 -16.20 -14.58 3.10
C LYS A 93 -15.74 -13.95 4.42
N ALA A 94 -14.57 -14.32 4.91
CA ALA A 94 -13.98 -13.82 6.15
C ALA A 94 -14.93 -13.88 7.37
N GLU A 95 -15.81 -14.88 7.42
CA GLU A 95 -16.82 -15.03 8.49
C GLU A 95 -16.28 -15.85 9.67
N THR A 96 -15.51 -16.91 9.40
CA THR A 96 -14.95 -17.81 10.42
C THR A 96 -13.76 -17.13 11.16
N MET A 97 -13.47 -17.61 12.37
CA MET A 97 -12.34 -17.10 13.12
C MET A 97 -11.02 -17.48 12.43
N GLU A 98 -10.94 -18.67 11.84
CA GLU A 98 -9.78 -19.14 11.09
C GLU A 98 -9.44 -18.20 9.93
N ALA A 99 -10.42 -17.81 9.10
CA ALA A 99 -10.21 -16.85 8.02
C ALA A 99 -9.79 -15.46 8.54
N LYS A 100 -10.41 -15.00 9.64
CA LYS A 100 -10.04 -13.72 10.29
C LYS A 100 -8.61 -13.73 10.83
N ILE A 101 -8.18 -14.86 11.40
CA ILE A 101 -6.79 -15.03 11.85
C ILE A 101 -5.84 -14.92 10.67
N VAL A 102 -6.10 -15.60 9.55
CA VAL A 102 -5.25 -15.50 8.35
C VAL A 102 -5.14 -14.08 7.87
N HIS A 103 -6.26 -13.37 7.68
CA HIS A 103 -6.23 -11.97 7.22
C HIS A 103 -5.48 -11.04 8.18
N ALA A 104 -5.64 -11.24 9.48
CA ALA A 104 -4.92 -10.42 10.46
C ALA A 104 -3.41 -10.71 10.45
N LEU A 105 -3.02 -11.99 10.40
CA LEU A 105 -1.61 -12.39 10.38
C LEU A 105 -0.92 -11.96 9.08
N ASP A 106 -1.59 -12.06 7.93
CA ASP A 106 -1.11 -11.60 6.64
C ASP A 106 -0.75 -10.11 6.68
N LYS A 107 -1.67 -9.26 7.17
CA LYS A 107 -1.40 -7.82 7.31
C LYS A 107 -0.25 -7.53 8.29
N MET A 108 -0.19 -8.27 9.41
CA MET A 108 0.88 -8.10 10.39
C MET A 108 2.23 -8.61 9.87
N GLU A 109 2.26 -9.67 9.07
CA GLU A 109 3.49 -10.19 8.47
C GLU A 109 4.14 -9.14 7.56
N ALA A 110 3.35 -8.50 6.69
CA ALA A 110 3.83 -7.42 5.84
C ALA A 110 4.43 -6.26 6.65
N LEU A 111 3.78 -5.87 7.77
CA LEU A 111 4.29 -4.81 8.66
C LEU A 111 5.59 -5.21 9.38
N ILE A 112 5.70 -6.47 9.81
CA ILE A 112 6.93 -7.00 10.44
C ILE A 112 8.07 -6.96 9.43
N GLN A 113 7.82 -7.37 8.19
CA GLN A 113 8.82 -7.35 7.14
C GLN A 113 9.32 -5.93 6.82
N HIS A 114 8.40 -4.95 6.79
CA HIS A 114 8.78 -3.54 6.67
C HIS A 114 9.65 -3.10 7.85
N ASN A 115 9.32 -3.49 9.08
CA ASN A 115 10.15 -3.18 10.26
C ASN A 115 11.55 -3.82 10.19
N GLU A 116 11.70 -4.95 9.53
CA GLU A 116 12.99 -5.61 9.30
C GLU A 116 13.82 -4.95 8.18
N ALA A 117 13.15 -4.29 7.22
CA ALA A 117 13.80 -3.58 6.14
C ALA A 117 14.45 -2.28 6.62
N ASP A 118 15.48 -1.82 5.90
CA ASP A 118 16.05 -0.48 6.11
C ASP A 118 14.96 0.58 5.85
N ILE A 119 14.75 1.48 6.81
CA ILE A 119 13.78 2.57 6.68
C ILE A 119 14.04 3.44 5.44
N ALA A 120 15.29 3.43 4.96
CA ALA A 120 15.70 4.05 3.73
C ALA A 120 14.96 3.52 2.48
N THR A 121 14.41 2.31 2.56
CA THR A 121 13.65 1.69 1.47
C THR A 121 12.16 1.99 1.52
N TRP A 122 11.67 2.59 2.61
CA TRP A 122 10.25 2.88 2.78
C TRP A 122 9.80 4.03 1.90
N LEU A 123 8.64 3.85 1.26
CA LEU A 123 7.95 4.92 0.56
C LEU A 123 7.20 5.83 1.56
N PRO A 124 6.98 7.11 1.25
CA PRO A 124 6.24 8.02 2.13
C PRO A 124 4.90 7.49 2.62
N LEU A 125 4.13 6.83 1.74
CA LEU A 125 2.85 6.22 2.07
C LEU A 125 2.99 5.08 3.11
N GLU A 126 4.12 4.40 3.13
CA GLU A 126 4.34 3.25 4.02
C GLU A 126 4.49 3.66 5.47
N TYR A 127 4.91 4.89 5.77
CA TYR A 127 4.93 5.43 7.13
C TYR A 127 3.52 5.47 7.74
N ASP A 128 2.52 5.95 6.98
CA ASP A 128 1.12 5.99 7.42
C ASP A 128 0.51 4.58 7.47
N LEU A 129 0.85 3.74 6.50
CA LEU A 129 0.40 2.34 6.46
C LEU A 129 0.92 1.54 7.65
N GLN A 130 2.16 1.75 8.10
CA GLN A 130 2.69 1.11 9.30
C GLN A 130 1.84 1.41 10.55
N MET A 131 1.23 2.58 10.61
CA MET A 131 0.36 2.97 11.74
C MET A 131 -1.04 2.39 11.65
N THR A 132 -1.61 2.23 10.44
CA THR A 132 -3.05 1.99 10.23
C THR A 132 -3.39 0.66 9.56
N TYR A 133 -2.47 0.07 8.78
CA TYR A 133 -2.74 -1.14 7.99
C TYR A 133 -3.06 -2.35 8.87
N GLY A 134 -4.11 -3.08 8.52
CA GLY A 134 -4.54 -4.28 9.24
C GLY A 134 -5.27 -4.02 10.57
N GLU A 135 -5.51 -2.77 10.98
CA GLU A 135 -6.23 -2.49 12.24
C GLU A 135 -7.63 -3.09 12.28
N LYS A 136 -8.36 -3.07 11.16
CA LYS A 136 -9.71 -3.62 11.08
C LYS A 136 -9.72 -5.12 11.27
N GLU A 137 -8.83 -5.80 10.57
CA GLU A 137 -8.70 -7.26 10.59
C GLU A 137 -8.26 -7.75 11.97
N CYS A 138 -7.32 -7.06 12.60
CA CYS A 138 -6.82 -7.40 13.93
C CYS A 138 -7.83 -7.17 15.06
N LYS A 139 -8.86 -6.34 14.86
CA LYS A 139 -9.95 -6.17 15.84
C LYS A 139 -10.86 -7.38 16.00
N ALA A 140 -10.70 -8.40 15.16
CA ALA A 140 -11.47 -9.64 15.25
C ALA A 140 -11.25 -10.41 16.57
N ASP A 141 -10.08 -10.24 17.20
CA ASP A 141 -9.72 -10.91 18.44
C ASP A 141 -8.83 -10.01 19.33
N PRO A 142 -8.97 -10.03 20.67
CA PRO A 142 -8.17 -9.21 21.57
C PRO A 142 -6.67 -9.49 21.52
N TYR A 143 -6.25 -10.75 21.30
CA TYR A 143 -4.84 -11.10 21.17
C TYR A 143 -4.24 -10.51 19.87
N LEU A 144 -4.95 -10.65 18.74
CA LEU A 144 -4.53 -10.06 17.46
C LEU A 144 -4.43 -8.54 17.55
N ALA A 145 -5.41 -7.88 18.19
CA ALA A 145 -5.39 -6.44 18.40
C ALA A 145 -4.17 -6.00 19.22
N LYS A 146 -3.86 -6.73 20.30
CA LYS A 146 -2.70 -6.45 21.15
C LYS A 146 -1.38 -6.69 20.41
N LEU A 147 -1.28 -7.76 19.63
CA LEU A 147 -0.10 -8.08 18.84
C LEU A 147 0.14 -7.01 17.77
N ARG A 148 -0.92 -6.56 17.09
CA ARG A 148 -0.85 -5.44 16.13
C ARG A 148 -0.37 -4.15 16.78
N GLU A 149 -0.81 -3.87 18.00
CA GLU A 149 -0.36 -2.68 18.76
C GLU A 149 1.14 -2.75 19.08
N VAL A 150 1.66 -3.93 19.44
CA VAL A 150 3.11 -4.12 19.65
C VAL A 150 3.88 -3.85 18.35
N ILE A 151 3.40 -4.37 17.22
CA ILE A 151 4.03 -4.12 15.91
C ILE A 151 3.99 -2.63 15.57
N ARG A 152 2.86 -1.95 15.82
CA ARG A 152 2.72 -0.51 15.62
C ARG A 152 3.73 0.29 16.46
N GLN A 153 3.94 -0.10 17.72
CA GLN A 153 4.92 0.55 18.58
C GLN A 153 6.34 0.36 18.05
N ILE A 154 6.70 -0.86 17.59
CA ILE A 154 8.01 -1.12 16.96
C ILE A 154 8.21 -0.22 15.74
N SER A 155 7.18 -0.08 14.89
CA SER A 155 7.23 0.81 13.73
C SER A 155 7.40 2.28 14.14
N ALA A 156 6.68 2.73 15.17
CA ALA A 156 6.79 4.09 15.68
C ALA A 156 8.20 4.38 16.23
N ASP A 157 8.76 3.44 17.02
CA ASP A 157 10.11 3.55 17.56
C ASP A 157 11.18 3.58 16.46
N LYS A 158 11.00 2.75 15.41
CA LYS A 158 11.88 2.75 14.24
C LYS A 158 11.82 4.09 13.48
N ILE A 159 10.61 4.59 13.24
CA ILE A 159 10.40 5.90 12.59
C ILE A 159 11.06 7.02 13.41
N ALA A 160 10.89 7.00 14.74
CA ALA A 160 11.47 8.02 15.62
C ALA A 160 13.02 7.95 15.65
N SER A 161 13.60 6.76 15.64
CA SER A 161 15.05 6.60 15.79
C SER A 161 15.82 6.67 14.47
N GLU A 162 15.26 6.17 13.38
CA GLU A 162 15.92 6.07 12.08
C GLU A 162 15.36 7.08 11.05
N GLY A 163 14.13 7.58 11.28
CA GLY A 163 13.46 8.54 10.41
C GLY A 163 14.05 9.96 10.51
N GLU A 164 14.65 10.31 11.64
CA GLU A 164 15.25 11.65 11.87
C GLU A 164 16.45 11.97 10.96
N GLU A 165 17.12 10.95 10.42
CA GLU A 165 18.23 11.17 9.45
C GLU A 165 17.73 11.48 8.04
N ARG A 166 16.45 11.28 7.75
CA ARG A 166 15.83 11.62 6.48
C ARG A 166 15.06 12.94 6.59
N GLY A 167 15.78 14.00 6.32
CA GLY A 167 15.11 15.24 5.94
C GLY A 167 14.15 15.00 4.78
N GLN A 168 12.97 15.55 4.89
CA GLN A 168 11.97 15.79 3.86
C GLN A 168 11.79 14.68 2.79
N SER A 169 10.74 13.90 2.88
CA SER A 169 10.35 12.94 1.83
C SER A 169 9.48 13.61 0.76
N TYR A 170 9.66 13.18 -0.50
CA TYR A 170 8.92 13.71 -1.66
C TYR A 170 8.01 12.62 -2.21
N TYR A 171 6.80 12.98 -2.58
CA TYR A 171 5.86 12.08 -3.24
C TYR A 171 4.97 12.83 -4.23
N ILE A 172 4.37 12.09 -5.17
CA ILE A 172 3.52 12.67 -6.22
C ILE A 172 2.07 12.25 -5.98
N ARG A 173 1.14 13.22 -6.02
CA ARG A 173 -0.30 12.96 -6.10
C ARG A 173 -0.84 13.36 -7.46
N LYS A 174 -1.86 12.64 -7.92
CA LYS A 174 -2.60 12.91 -9.15
C LYS A 174 -4.05 13.28 -8.81
N GLY A 175 -4.67 14.13 -9.64
CA GLY A 175 -6.07 14.50 -9.51
C GLY A 175 -6.28 15.87 -8.86
N VAL A 176 -7.33 16.55 -9.29
CA VAL A 176 -7.65 17.92 -8.85
C VAL A 176 -7.93 17.98 -7.34
N GLU A 177 -8.57 16.95 -6.83
CA GLU A 177 -8.95 16.79 -5.43
C GLU A 177 -7.74 16.73 -4.48
N ASN A 178 -6.59 16.37 -5.01
CA ASN A 178 -5.34 16.24 -4.27
C ASN A 178 -4.43 17.48 -4.38
N MET A 179 -4.82 18.49 -5.16
CA MET A 179 -4.02 19.70 -5.36
C MET A 179 -4.38 20.80 -4.35
N HIS A 180 -3.38 21.47 -3.83
CA HIS A 180 -3.54 22.64 -2.98
C HIS A 180 -3.55 23.91 -3.86
N LEU A 181 -4.72 24.43 -4.20
CA LEU A 181 -4.89 25.52 -5.18
C LEU A 181 -4.02 26.73 -4.88
N GLU A 182 -3.94 27.16 -3.61
CA GLU A 182 -3.13 28.31 -3.19
C GLU A 182 -1.63 28.08 -3.46
N GLU A 183 -1.14 26.87 -3.17
CA GLU A 183 0.27 26.50 -3.38
C GLU A 183 0.58 26.35 -4.88
N VAL A 184 -0.33 25.77 -5.67
CA VAL A 184 -0.22 25.72 -7.14
C VAL A 184 -0.17 27.13 -7.73
N ALA A 185 -1.04 28.04 -7.27
CA ALA A 185 -1.03 29.42 -7.72
C ALA A 185 0.31 30.11 -7.37
N ALA A 186 0.79 29.93 -6.13
CA ALA A 186 2.06 30.49 -5.69
C ALA A 186 3.25 29.97 -6.53
N LEU A 187 3.26 28.69 -6.91
CA LEU A 187 4.28 28.12 -7.79
C LEU A 187 4.23 28.72 -9.20
N LEU A 188 3.04 28.79 -9.79
CA LEU A 188 2.84 29.29 -11.15
C LEU A 188 3.13 30.79 -11.26
N HIS A 189 2.76 31.59 -10.27
CA HIS A 189 3.03 33.03 -10.25
C HIS A 189 4.51 33.39 -10.20
N ARG A 190 5.38 32.44 -9.85
CA ARG A 190 6.84 32.61 -9.91
C ARG A 190 7.40 32.35 -11.31
N THR A 191 6.58 31.97 -12.28
CA THR A 191 7.01 31.66 -13.65
C THR A 191 6.66 32.80 -14.60
N ASP A 192 7.49 33.04 -15.62
CA ASP A 192 7.24 34.12 -16.60
C ASP A 192 6.01 33.87 -17.46
N TRP A 193 5.63 32.61 -17.66
CA TRP A 193 4.50 32.24 -18.55
C TRP A 193 3.14 32.13 -17.85
N ALA A 194 3.08 32.15 -16.51
CA ALA A 194 1.84 31.96 -15.76
C ALA A 194 1.60 32.97 -14.63
N LYS A 195 2.51 33.94 -14.46
CA LYS A 195 2.47 34.93 -13.36
C LYS A 195 1.17 35.74 -13.25
N ASP A 196 0.47 35.95 -14.37
CA ASP A 196 -0.73 36.76 -14.43
C ASP A 196 -2.03 35.92 -14.43
N ARG A 197 -1.94 34.58 -14.24
CA ARG A 197 -3.11 33.69 -14.21
C ARG A 197 -3.86 33.86 -12.89
N THR A 198 -5.18 34.04 -12.97
CA THR A 198 -6.04 34.05 -11.78
C THR A 198 -6.21 32.62 -11.22
N GLU A 199 -6.49 32.50 -9.91
CA GLU A 199 -6.79 31.21 -9.29
C GLU A 199 -7.95 30.48 -9.96
N GLU A 200 -8.99 31.23 -10.42
CA GLU A 200 -10.11 30.64 -11.16
C GLU A 200 -9.65 30.00 -12.48
N LEU A 201 -8.75 30.64 -13.20
CA LEU A 201 -8.19 30.11 -14.43
C LEU A 201 -7.30 28.89 -14.16
N ILE A 202 -6.50 28.93 -13.08
CA ILE A 202 -5.67 27.83 -12.65
C ILE A 202 -6.54 26.61 -12.30
N ARG A 203 -7.59 26.79 -11.50
CA ARG A 203 -8.53 25.72 -11.12
C ARG A 203 -9.21 25.12 -12.35
N LYS A 204 -9.77 25.93 -13.25
CA LYS A 204 -10.38 25.44 -14.49
C LYS A 204 -9.39 24.68 -15.37
N SER A 205 -8.13 25.11 -15.39
CA SER A 205 -7.10 24.43 -16.16
C SER A 205 -6.72 23.06 -15.60
N MET A 206 -6.80 22.87 -14.27
CA MET A 206 -6.62 21.59 -13.63
C MET A 206 -7.81 20.66 -13.87
N GLU A 207 -9.05 21.17 -13.79
CA GLU A 207 -10.28 20.41 -14.05
C GLU A 207 -10.36 19.85 -15.48
N ASN A 208 -9.70 20.49 -16.44
CA ASN A 208 -9.68 20.09 -17.85
C ASN A 208 -8.37 19.37 -18.27
N ALA A 209 -7.59 18.89 -17.32
CA ALA A 209 -6.34 18.18 -17.56
C ALA A 209 -6.11 17.13 -16.47
N CYS A 210 -5.03 16.39 -16.56
CA CYS A 210 -4.57 15.51 -15.47
C CYS A 210 -3.49 16.26 -14.68
N PRO A 211 -3.80 16.89 -13.54
CA PRO A 211 -2.82 17.56 -12.71
C PRO A 211 -2.04 16.56 -11.86
N TYR A 212 -0.77 16.89 -11.63
CA TYR A 212 0.17 16.19 -10.75
C TYR A 212 0.81 17.20 -9.82
N GLY A 213 0.86 16.89 -8.53
CA GLY A 213 1.55 17.68 -7.52
C GLY A 213 2.72 16.90 -6.94
N LEU A 214 3.87 17.56 -6.79
CA LEU A 214 4.97 17.08 -5.97
C LEU A 214 4.81 17.66 -4.57
N PHE A 215 4.75 16.79 -3.59
CA PHE A 215 4.54 17.15 -2.19
C PHE A 215 5.76 16.83 -1.35
N LEU A 216 5.98 17.68 -0.37
CA LEU A 216 6.92 17.48 0.70
C LEU A 216 6.12 17.02 1.92
N SER A 217 6.43 15.82 2.43
CA SER A 217 5.88 15.34 3.68
C SER A 217 6.80 15.76 4.82
N ASP A 218 6.24 16.47 5.80
CA ASP A 218 6.91 16.71 7.06
C ASP A 218 6.53 15.59 8.02
N CYS A 219 7.25 14.45 7.93
CA CYS A 219 6.98 13.24 8.69
C CYS A 219 7.23 13.41 10.21
N ILE A 220 7.74 14.57 10.65
CA ILE A 220 8.24 14.80 12.02
C ILE A 220 7.18 15.48 12.90
N SER A 221 6.17 16.13 12.35
CA SER A 221 5.17 16.86 13.14
C SER A 221 3.82 16.14 13.20
N GLU A 222 3.34 15.79 14.38
CA GLU A 222 1.94 15.39 14.61
C GLU A 222 1.01 16.48 14.04
N GLY A 223 0.33 16.16 12.92
CA GLY A 223 -0.55 17.10 12.21
C GLY A 223 0.15 17.99 11.18
N GLY A 224 1.37 17.66 10.78
CA GLY A 224 2.08 18.32 9.68
C GLY A 224 1.28 18.27 8.38
N LYS A 225 0.98 19.44 7.81
CA LYS A 225 0.26 19.56 6.55
C LYS A 225 1.25 19.36 5.42
N ASP A 226 1.02 18.35 4.58
CA ASP A 226 1.81 18.16 3.37
C ASP A 226 1.87 19.47 2.55
N ARG A 227 3.06 19.85 2.14
CA ARG A 227 3.30 21.07 1.37
C ARG A 227 3.50 20.72 -0.09
N GLN A 228 2.74 21.33 -0.98
CA GLN A 228 2.93 21.14 -2.41
C GLN A 228 4.06 22.06 -2.91
N ILE A 229 5.17 21.45 -3.35
CA ILE A 229 6.40 22.13 -3.79
C ILE A 229 6.63 22.03 -5.30
N GLY A 230 5.78 21.28 -6.00
CA GLY A 230 5.83 21.19 -7.46
C GLY A 230 4.47 20.94 -8.06
N PHE A 231 4.34 21.27 -9.34
CA PHE A 231 3.11 21.13 -10.11
C PHE A 231 3.41 20.83 -11.57
N ALA A 232 2.58 20.00 -12.18
CA ALA A 232 2.54 19.77 -13.63
C ALA A 232 1.12 19.43 -14.06
N ARG A 233 0.80 19.67 -15.34
CA ARG A 233 -0.45 19.19 -15.96
C ARG A 233 -0.15 18.37 -17.19
N VAL A 234 -0.95 17.34 -17.41
CA VAL A 234 -0.89 16.52 -18.62
C VAL A 234 -2.23 16.63 -19.35
N LEU A 235 -2.20 17.05 -20.61
CA LEU A 235 -3.29 16.85 -21.55
C LEU A 235 -3.06 15.56 -22.30
N THR A 236 -4.06 14.69 -22.33
CA THR A 236 -3.94 13.39 -22.97
C THR A 236 -5.27 12.91 -23.55
N ASP A 237 -5.20 12.12 -24.62
CA ASP A 237 -6.32 11.34 -25.15
C ASP A 237 -6.53 10.01 -24.38
N GLY A 238 -5.68 9.74 -23.40
CA GLY A 238 -5.71 8.53 -22.57
C GLY A 238 -5.09 7.29 -23.24
N VAL A 239 -4.62 7.37 -24.47
CA VAL A 239 -4.19 6.20 -25.26
C VAL A 239 -2.81 6.41 -25.92
N THR A 240 -2.68 7.43 -26.76
CA THR A 240 -1.52 7.55 -27.65
C THR A 240 -0.73 8.83 -27.49
N THR A 241 -1.34 9.87 -26.91
CA THR A 241 -0.76 11.21 -26.88
C THR A 241 -0.89 11.82 -25.50
N PHE A 242 0.20 12.43 -25.03
CA PHE A 242 0.18 13.29 -23.86
C PHE A 242 1.04 14.52 -24.08
N TYR A 243 0.61 15.65 -23.53
CA TYR A 243 1.32 16.91 -23.60
C TYR A 243 1.54 17.45 -22.20
N LEU A 244 2.80 17.49 -21.76
CA LEU A 244 3.19 18.00 -20.44
C LEU A 244 3.20 19.52 -20.45
N MET A 245 2.52 20.13 -19.50
CA MET A 245 2.37 21.57 -19.36
C MET A 245 2.60 22.02 -17.92
N ASP A 246 2.93 23.28 -17.77
CA ASP A 246 3.04 23.97 -16.48
C ASP A 246 3.96 23.27 -15.47
N LEU A 247 5.00 22.58 -15.96
CA LEU A 247 5.97 21.93 -15.08
C LEU A 247 6.77 22.95 -14.30
N VAL A 248 6.57 22.99 -12.99
CA VAL A 248 7.25 23.89 -12.08
C VAL A 248 7.60 23.17 -10.78
N ILE A 249 8.81 23.39 -10.28
CA ILE A 249 9.26 22.93 -8.95
C ILE A 249 9.82 24.18 -8.25
N GLU A 250 9.53 24.31 -6.96
CA GLU A 250 10.07 25.38 -6.13
C GLU A 250 11.61 25.35 -6.18
N GLU A 251 12.23 26.53 -6.30
CA GLU A 251 13.66 26.66 -6.62
C GLU A 251 14.58 25.94 -5.62
N ALA A 252 14.22 25.97 -4.33
CA ALA A 252 14.97 25.31 -3.27
C ALA A 252 15.05 23.77 -3.41
N TYR A 253 14.18 23.17 -4.23
CA TYR A 253 14.08 21.69 -4.38
C TYR A 253 14.44 21.21 -5.79
N ARG A 254 15.00 22.07 -6.64
CA ARG A 254 15.42 21.69 -7.99
C ARG A 254 16.76 20.97 -7.96
N GLY A 255 16.86 19.85 -8.70
CA GLY A 255 18.11 19.11 -8.88
C GLY A 255 18.51 18.22 -7.69
N GLN A 256 17.56 17.94 -6.81
CA GLN A 256 17.72 16.97 -5.72
C GLN A 256 17.19 15.60 -6.12
#